data_7e2ace2bfa6d24ea444828610a23c8d9
#
_entry.id   7e2ace2bfa6d24ea444828610a23c8d9
#
_cell.length_a   1.000
_cell.length_b   1.000
_cell.length_c   1.000
_cell.angle_alpha   90.00
_cell.angle_beta   90.00
_cell.angle_gamma   90.00
#
_symmetry.space_group_name_H-M   'P 1'
#
loop_
_entity.id
_entity.type
_entity.pdbx_description
1 polymer ?
#
loop_
_entity_poly.entity_id
_entity_poly.type
_entity_poly.pdbx_seq_one_letter_code
_entity_poly.pdbx_strand_id
1 'polypeptide(L)'
;IDVIGDGKLDIVNDAEIPAIIYRTFSTLGLKNFQIRVNNRKILNGFYAILGLTDKAGDVMRTVDKLEKIGPEKVKGILTEDFGVSGGDADAVLSFIGIKGANAQVLEALEAYRGRNELFDTGLDELGTVVKYLAAFGMPEANFAVDLTIARGLDYYTGTVYETLMVDHPEIGSICSGGRYDNLAEYYTDKVLPGVGISIGVTRLFYVLQEQKMLNENANTAPAD
;
A
#
# COMPACT_ATOMS: atom_id res chain seq x y z
N ILE A 1 13.34 -6.54 4.53
CA ILE A 1 12.82 -7.85 4.99
C ILE A 1 11.94 -8.39 3.88
N ASP A 2 12.17 -9.63 3.49
CA ASP A 2 11.38 -10.32 2.49
C ASP A 2 11.09 -11.75 2.94
N VAL A 3 9.91 -12.25 2.61
CA VAL A 3 9.52 -13.66 2.70
C VAL A 3 9.33 -14.17 1.28
N ILE A 4 10.04 -15.22 0.91
CA ILE A 4 10.03 -15.79 -0.44
C ILE A 4 9.56 -17.23 -0.35
N GLY A 5 8.55 -17.56 -1.16
CA GLY A 5 8.03 -18.93 -1.30
C GLY A 5 8.71 -19.68 -2.45
N ASP A 6 8.70 -21.01 -2.39
CA ASP A 6 9.06 -21.88 -3.49
C ASP A 6 7.78 -22.45 -4.13
N GLY A 7 7.46 -22.00 -5.32
CA GLY A 7 6.24 -22.30 -6.05
C GLY A 7 4.99 -21.54 -5.58
N LYS A 8 4.82 -21.33 -4.28
CA LYS A 8 3.70 -20.59 -3.69
C LYS A 8 4.09 -19.86 -2.43
N LEU A 9 3.35 -18.81 -2.11
CA LEU A 9 3.47 -18.07 -0.85
C LEU A 9 2.07 -17.75 -0.33
N ASP A 10 1.75 -18.24 0.87
CA ASP A 10 0.45 -18.03 1.51
C ASP A 10 0.20 -16.55 1.77
N ILE A 11 -1.07 -16.12 1.60
CA ILE A 11 -1.50 -14.73 1.81
C ILE A 11 -1.33 -14.26 3.26
N VAL A 12 -1.21 -15.17 4.22
CA VAL A 12 -0.94 -14.82 5.62
C VAL A 12 0.37 -14.04 5.78
N ASN A 13 1.35 -14.29 4.91
CA ASN A 13 2.63 -13.57 4.92
C ASN A 13 2.44 -12.09 4.57
N ASP A 14 1.41 -11.76 3.80
CA ASP A 14 1.06 -10.36 3.49
C ASP A 14 0.56 -9.59 4.72
N ALA A 15 0.05 -10.28 5.73
CA ALA A 15 -0.30 -9.68 7.01
C ALA A 15 0.85 -9.75 8.03
N GLU A 16 1.71 -10.77 7.94
CA GLU A 16 2.88 -10.90 8.81
C GLU A 16 3.85 -9.71 8.64
N ILE A 17 4.11 -9.31 7.41
CA ILE A 17 5.02 -8.21 7.11
C ILE A 17 4.60 -6.88 7.79
N PRO A 18 3.38 -6.36 7.64
CA PRO A 18 2.97 -5.17 8.37
C PRO A 18 2.89 -5.38 9.90
N ALA A 19 2.62 -6.59 10.38
CA ALA A 19 2.71 -6.89 11.81
C ALA A 19 4.15 -6.76 12.34
N ILE A 20 5.15 -7.14 11.55
CA ILE A 20 6.56 -6.92 11.86
C ILE A 20 6.88 -5.43 11.91
N ILE A 21 6.40 -4.63 10.94
CA ILE A 21 6.57 -3.17 10.96
C ILE A 21 5.99 -2.59 12.24
N TYR A 22 4.75 -2.95 12.57
CA TYR A 22 4.07 -2.46 13.78
C TYR A 22 4.88 -2.78 15.05
N ARG A 23 5.33 -4.02 15.21
CA ARG A 23 6.12 -4.44 16.38
C ARG A 23 7.45 -3.72 16.45
N THR A 24 8.15 -3.60 15.31
CA THR A 24 9.44 -2.92 15.24
C THR A 24 9.31 -1.44 15.61
N PHE A 25 8.38 -0.72 15.03
CA PHE A 25 8.21 0.70 15.31
C PHE A 25 7.68 0.96 16.72
N SER A 26 6.79 0.11 17.22
CA SER A 26 6.33 0.18 18.61
C SER A 26 7.46 -0.09 19.61
N THR A 27 8.34 -1.05 19.31
CA THR A 27 9.53 -1.35 20.14
C THR A 27 10.53 -0.20 20.14
N LEU A 28 10.68 0.49 19.02
CA LEU A 28 11.47 1.73 18.93
C LEU A 28 10.82 2.90 19.68
N GLY A 29 9.58 2.73 20.15
CA GLY A 29 8.84 3.78 20.85
C GLY A 29 8.17 4.80 19.95
N LEU A 30 8.13 4.59 18.64
CA LEU A 30 7.40 5.44 17.70
C LEU A 30 5.91 5.43 18.06
N LYS A 31 5.31 6.62 18.06
CA LYS A 31 3.88 6.81 18.29
C LYS A 31 3.24 7.42 17.05
N ASN A 32 1.92 7.31 16.97
CA ASN A 32 1.10 7.98 15.95
C ASN A 32 1.56 7.67 14.50
N PHE A 33 1.88 6.41 14.23
CA PHE A 33 2.10 5.93 12.87
C PHE A 33 0.94 5.05 12.42
N GLN A 34 0.67 5.06 11.11
CA GLN A 34 -0.37 4.25 10.49
C GLN A 34 0.20 3.51 9.27
N ILE A 35 -0.08 2.20 9.21
CA ILE A 35 0.25 1.35 8.08
C ILE A 35 -0.98 1.31 7.18
N ARG A 36 -0.89 1.91 6.01
CA ARG A 36 -1.93 1.86 5.00
C ARG A 36 -1.74 0.62 4.14
N VAL A 37 -2.82 -0.04 3.80
CA VAL A 37 -2.83 -1.31 3.07
C VAL A 37 -3.82 -1.22 1.91
N ASN A 38 -3.41 -1.71 0.73
CA ASN A 38 -4.27 -1.88 -0.43
C ASN A 38 -3.91 -3.17 -1.16
N ASN A 39 -4.66 -3.52 -2.20
CA ASN A 39 -4.33 -4.62 -3.11
C ASN A 39 -4.43 -4.16 -4.56
N ARG A 40 -3.36 -4.34 -5.34
CA ARG A 40 -3.30 -3.91 -6.74
C ARG A 40 -4.31 -4.61 -7.65
N LYS A 41 -4.73 -5.84 -7.30
CA LYS A 41 -5.77 -6.56 -8.04
C LYS A 41 -7.12 -5.85 -7.97
N ILE A 42 -7.43 -5.21 -6.81
CA ILE A 42 -8.64 -4.40 -6.64
C ILE A 42 -8.62 -3.21 -7.62
N LEU A 43 -7.50 -2.46 -7.66
CA LEU A 43 -7.37 -1.31 -8.55
C LEU A 43 -7.44 -1.73 -10.02
N ASN A 44 -6.65 -2.73 -10.41
CA ASN A 44 -6.63 -3.23 -11.78
C ASN A 44 -7.98 -3.80 -12.21
N GLY A 45 -8.64 -4.56 -11.33
CA GLY A 45 -9.96 -5.10 -11.56
C GLY A 45 -11.03 -4.02 -11.70
N PHE A 46 -10.96 -2.96 -10.89
CA PHE A 46 -11.86 -1.81 -11.01
C PHE A 46 -11.63 -1.06 -12.33
N TYR A 47 -10.39 -0.83 -12.72
CA TYR A 47 -10.09 -0.20 -14.02
C TYR A 47 -10.56 -1.07 -15.19
N ALA A 48 -10.48 -2.39 -15.07
CA ALA A 48 -11.04 -3.31 -16.07
C ALA A 48 -12.57 -3.22 -16.14
N ILE A 49 -13.28 -3.06 -15.01
CA ILE A 49 -14.73 -2.82 -14.98
C ILE A 49 -15.12 -1.56 -15.78
N LEU A 50 -14.27 -0.53 -15.76
CA LEU A 50 -14.45 0.71 -16.51
C LEU A 50 -13.94 0.62 -17.97
N GLY A 51 -13.37 -0.51 -18.40
CA GLY A 51 -12.75 -0.64 -19.72
C GLY A 51 -11.42 0.11 -19.87
N LEU A 52 -10.74 0.38 -18.75
CA LEU A 52 -9.48 1.15 -18.70
C LEU A 52 -8.24 0.24 -18.54
N THR A 53 -8.30 -1.03 -18.86
CA THR A 53 -7.20 -2.00 -18.67
C THR A 53 -5.89 -1.52 -19.31
N ASP A 54 -5.95 -1.04 -20.56
CA ASP A 54 -4.78 -0.57 -21.29
C ASP A 54 -4.17 0.72 -20.73
N LYS A 55 -4.94 1.45 -19.90
CA LYS A 55 -4.57 2.71 -19.26
C LYS A 55 -4.30 2.56 -17.77
N ALA A 56 -4.45 1.36 -17.21
CA ALA A 56 -4.40 1.12 -15.76
C ALA A 56 -3.13 1.68 -15.12
N GLY A 57 -1.96 1.51 -15.75
CA GLY A 57 -0.70 2.03 -15.27
C GLY A 57 -0.65 3.57 -15.20
N ASP A 58 -1.21 4.25 -16.24
CA ASP A 58 -1.26 5.71 -16.29
C ASP A 58 -2.25 6.27 -15.28
N VAL A 59 -3.41 5.60 -15.13
CA VAL A 59 -4.41 5.94 -14.12
C VAL A 59 -3.80 5.81 -12.72
N MET A 60 -3.13 4.69 -12.40
CA MET A 60 -2.48 4.50 -11.10
C MET A 60 -1.42 5.55 -10.81
N ARG A 61 -0.54 5.85 -11.78
CA ARG A 61 0.49 6.90 -11.62
C ARG A 61 -0.09 8.30 -11.42
N THR A 62 -1.28 8.55 -11.97
CA THR A 62 -1.97 9.83 -11.83
C THR A 62 -2.67 9.93 -10.47
N VAL A 63 -3.37 8.87 -10.07
CA VAL A 63 -4.04 8.75 -8.75
C VAL A 63 -3.04 8.89 -7.61
N ASP A 64 -1.85 8.34 -7.73
CA ASP A 64 -0.77 8.47 -6.76
C ASP A 64 -0.39 9.93 -6.44
N LYS A 65 -0.66 10.84 -7.35
CA LYS A 65 -0.43 12.27 -7.14
C LYS A 65 -1.59 12.99 -6.45
N LEU A 66 -2.70 12.30 -6.18
CA LEU A 66 -3.94 12.90 -5.69
C LEU A 66 -3.74 13.79 -4.46
N GLU A 67 -3.02 13.30 -3.45
CA GLU A 67 -2.76 14.08 -2.23
C GLU A 67 -1.92 15.34 -2.49
N LYS A 68 -1.12 15.36 -3.55
CA LYS A 68 -0.20 16.47 -3.89
C LYS A 68 -0.84 17.53 -4.78
N ILE A 69 -1.63 17.10 -5.77
CA ILE A 69 -2.12 18.00 -6.80
C ILE A 69 -3.63 18.24 -6.76
N GLY A 70 -4.36 17.46 -5.96
CA GLY A 70 -5.79 17.54 -5.77
C GLY A 70 -6.63 16.86 -6.88
N PRO A 71 -7.93 16.61 -6.61
CA PRO A 71 -8.79 15.81 -7.48
C PRO A 71 -9.05 16.47 -8.85
N GLU A 72 -9.20 17.77 -8.92
CA GLU A 72 -9.45 18.47 -10.17
C GLU A 72 -8.29 18.33 -11.17
N LYS A 73 -7.06 18.43 -10.69
CA LYS A 73 -5.88 18.23 -11.55
C LYS A 73 -5.71 16.78 -11.96
N VAL A 74 -5.99 15.83 -11.03
CA VAL A 74 -5.99 14.40 -11.38
C VAL A 74 -7.01 14.13 -12.47
N LYS A 75 -8.24 14.63 -12.32
CA LYS A 75 -9.29 14.50 -13.35
C LYS A 75 -8.85 15.10 -14.68
N GLY A 76 -8.28 16.30 -14.68
CA GLY A 76 -7.75 16.96 -15.89
C GLY A 76 -6.72 16.09 -16.61
N ILE A 77 -5.72 15.56 -15.89
CA ILE A 77 -4.70 14.67 -16.46
C ILE A 77 -5.34 13.40 -17.04
N LEU A 78 -6.26 12.76 -16.31
CA LEU A 78 -6.93 11.55 -16.79
C LEU A 78 -7.70 11.79 -18.08
N THR A 79 -8.40 12.93 -18.19
CA THR A 79 -9.22 13.25 -19.36
C THR A 79 -8.42 13.79 -20.54
N GLU A 80 -7.50 14.72 -20.29
CA GLU A 80 -6.79 15.46 -21.34
C GLU A 80 -5.56 14.69 -21.86
N ASP A 81 -4.76 14.11 -20.95
CA ASP A 81 -3.52 13.44 -21.33
C ASP A 81 -3.76 11.97 -21.71
N PHE A 82 -4.69 11.30 -21.02
CA PHE A 82 -4.91 9.85 -21.21
C PHE A 82 -6.25 9.53 -21.90
N GLY A 83 -7.08 10.53 -22.21
CA GLY A 83 -8.33 10.34 -22.93
C GLY A 83 -9.32 9.43 -22.18
N VAL A 84 -9.33 9.49 -20.85
CA VAL A 84 -10.36 8.86 -20.02
C VAL A 84 -11.62 9.70 -20.09
N SER A 85 -12.79 9.08 -20.20
CA SER A 85 -14.04 9.86 -20.18
C SER A 85 -14.21 10.62 -18.87
N GLY A 86 -14.88 11.77 -18.89
CA GLY A 86 -15.15 12.52 -17.67
C GLY A 86 -15.92 11.71 -16.62
N GLY A 87 -16.86 10.85 -17.07
CA GLY A 87 -17.62 9.95 -16.20
C GLY A 87 -16.75 8.87 -15.55
N ASP A 88 -15.82 8.27 -16.32
CA ASP A 88 -14.91 7.25 -15.77
C ASP A 88 -13.87 7.88 -14.84
N ALA A 89 -13.39 9.11 -15.14
CA ALA A 89 -12.50 9.84 -14.25
C ALA A 89 -13.19 10.16 -12.91
N ASP A 90 -14.46 10.55 -12.92
CA ASP A 90 -15.25 10.73 -11.70
C ASP A 90 -15.48 9.43 -10.97
N ALA A 91 -15.71 8.32 -11.67
CA ALA A 91 -15.85 6.99 -11.08
C ALA A 91 -14.53 6.54 -10.39
N VAL A 92 -13.39 6.78 -11.04
CA VAL A 92 -12.05 6.50 -10.45
C VAL A 92 -11.87 7.31 -9.17
N LEU A 93 -12.10 8.62 -9.20
CA LEU A 93 -11.94 9.49 -8.03
C LEU A 93 -12.89 9.11 -6.89
N SER A 94 -14.14 8.77 -7.22
CA SER A 94 -15.12 8.31 -6.23
C SER A 94 -14.70 6.99 -5.59
N PHE A 95 -14.20 6.04 -6.39
CA PHE A 95 -13.75 4.74 -5.92
C PHE A 95 -12.55 4.86 -4.96
N ILE A 96 -11.49 5.54 -5.36
CA ILE A 96 -10.31 5.74 -4.51
C ILE A 96 -10.59 6.61 -3.30
N GLY A 97 -11.65 7.40 -3.36
CA GLY A 97 -12.17 8.25 -2.26
C GLY A 97 -12.97 7.48 -1.21
N ILE A 98 -13.24 6.17 -1.38
CA ILE A 98 -13.91 5.34 -0.36
C ILE A 98 -13.04 5.31 0.88
N LYS A 99 -13.55 5.82 2.01
CA LYS A 99 -12.83 5.91 3.29
C LYS A 99 -13.78 5.57 4.45
N GLY A 100 -13.20 5.17 5.56
CA GLY A 100 -13.94 4.83 6.78
C GLY A 100 -13.16 3.83 7.64
N ALA A 101 -13.82 3.21 8.62
CA ALA A 101 -13.28 2.05 9.31
C ALA A 101 -13.02 0.91 8.31
N ASN A 102 -12.02 0.06 8.58
CA ASN A 102 -11.62 -0.99 7.64
C ASN A 102 -12.79 -1.87 7.18
N ALA A 103 -13.69 -2.24 8.10
CA ALA A 103 -14.89 -3.01 7.77
C ALA A 103 -15.83 -2.27 6.82
N GLN A 104 -15.99 -0.96 6.96
CA GLN A 104 -16.84 -0.14 6.09
C GLN A 104 -16.25 -0.02 4.69
N VAL A 105 -14.94 0.11 4.58
CA VAL A 105 -14.26 0.14 3.27
C VAL A 105 -14.44 -1.20 2.56
N LEU A 106 -14.21 -2.32 3.26
CA LEU A 106 -14.41 -3.67 2.69
C LEU A 106 -15.88 -3.87 2.28
N GLU A 107 -16.84 -3.46 3.09
CA GLU A 107 -18.27 -3.53 2.77
C GLU A 107 -18.63 -2.71 1.51
N ALA A 108 -18.08 -1.50 1.39
CA ALA A 108 -18.29 -0.68 0.20
C ALA A 108 -17.72 -1.32 -1.08
N LEU A 109 -16.60 -2.05 -0.96
CA LEU A 109 -16.00 -2.78 -2.09
C LEU A 109 -16.86 -3.98 -2.53
N GLU A 110 -17.64 -4.59 -1.63
CA GLU A 110 -18.55 -5.69 -1.98
C GLU A 110 -19.59 -5.29 -3.04
N ALA A 111 -19.92 -4.01 -3.19
CA ALA A 111 -20.82 -3.52 -4.24
C ALA A 111 -20.29 -3.76 -5.68
N TYR A 112 -19.02 -4.05 -5.82
CA TYR A 112 -18.37 -4.33 -7.10
C TYR A 112 -18.13 -5.82 -7.33
N ARG A 113 -18.38 -6.67 -6.34
CA ARG A 113 -18.17 -8.12 -6.42
C ARG A 113 -18.99 -8.74 -7.58
N GLY A 114 -18.39 -9.74 -8.23
CA GLY A 114 -18.96 -10.44 -9.37
C GLY A 114 -18.89 -9.70 -10.71
N ARG A 115 -18.27 -8.50 -10.73
CA ARG A 115 -18.11 -7.71 -11.95
C ARG A 115 -16.80 -7.95 -12.66
N ASN A 116 -15.77 -8.42 -11.94
CA ASN A 116 -14.46 -8.75 -12.48
C ASN A 116 -13.74 -9.74 -11.55
N GLU A 117 -13.24 -10.85 -12.09
CA GLU A 117 -12.60 -11.93 -11.32
C GLU A 117 -11.32 -11.46 -10.61
N LEU A 118 -10.52 -10.60 -11.24
CA LEU A 118 -9.31 -10.05 -10.63
C LEU A 118 -9.65 -9.15 -9.43
N PHE A 119 -10.73 -8.36 -9.54
CA PHE A 119 -11.25 -7.55 -8.44
C PHE A 119 -11.68 -8.43 -7.27
N ASP A 120 -12.45 -9.48 -7.54
CA ASP A 120 -12.96 -10.40 -6.52
C ASP A 120 -11.81 -11.09 -5.79
N THR A 121 -10.80 -11.56 -6.52
CA THR A 121 -9.57 -12.12 -5.95
C THR A 121 -8.87 -11.13 -5.03
N GLY A 122 -8.69 -9.89 -5.48
CA GLY A 122 -8.04 -8.84 -4.69
C GLY A 122 -8.82 -8.50 -3.42
N LEU A 123 -10.15 -8.50 -3.50
CA LEU A 123 -11.02 -8.23 -2.34
C LEU A 123 -10.94 -9.35 -1.30
N ASP A 124 -10.94 -10.62 -1.73
CA ASP A 124 -10.78 -11.78 -0.85
C ASP A 124 -9.39 -11.78 -0.16
N GLU A 125 -8.34 -11.46 -0.93
CA GLU A 125 -6.99 -11.32 -0.39
C GLU A 125 -6.92 -10.19 0.65
N LEU A 126 -7.42 -9.01 0.33
CA LEU A 126 -7.40 -7.85 1.24
C LEU A 126 -8.20 -8.12 2.52
N GLY A 127 -9.39 -8.72 2.40
CA GLY A 127 -10.20 -9.14 3.54
C GLY A 127 -9.46 -10.14 4.44
N THR A 128 -8.75 -11.08 3.83
CA THR A 128 -7.92 -12.06 4.55
C THR A 128 -6.76 -11.37 5.27
N VAL A 129 -6.05 -10.45 4.62
CA VAL A 129 -4.97 -9.66 5.22
C VAL A 129 -5.49 -8.87 6.43
N VAL A 130 -6.58 -8.13 6.29
CA VAL A 130 -7.18 -7.34 7.40
C VAL A 130 -7.53 -8.25 8.59
N LYS A 131 -8.11 -9.42 8.34
CA LYS A 131 -8.42 -10.40 9.39
C LYS A 131 -7.15 -10.87 10.12
N TYR A 132 -6.08 -11.18 9.38
CA TYR A 132 -4.83 -11.64 10.00
C TYR A 132 -4.08 -10.52 10.73
N LEU A 133 -4.15 -9.26 10.27
CA LEU A 133 -3.60 -8.12 11.00
C LEU A 133 -4.18 -8.03 12.41
N ALA A 134 -5.50 -8.15 12.53
CA ALA A 134 -6.18 -8.19 13.83
C ALA A 134 -5.75 -9.43 14.65
N ALA A 135 -5.62 -10.61 14.03
CA ALA A 135 -5.18 -11.83 14.69
C ALA A 135 -3.73 -11.74 15.19
N PHE A 136 -2.85 -11.04 14.49
CA PHE A 136 -1.48 -10.73 14.94
C PHE A 136 -1.41 -9.66 16.03
N GLY A 137 -2.55 -9.13 16.47
CA GLY A 137 -2.66 -8.16 17.56
C GLY A 137 -2.32 -6.73 17.17
N MET A 138 -2.41 -6.39 15.89
CA MET A 138 -2.25 -5.00 15.46
C MET A 138 -3.52 -4.22 15.80
N PRO A 139 -3.41 -3.10 16.54
CA PRO A 139 -4.56 -2.25 16.84
C PRO A 139 -5.11 -1.61 15.55
N GLU A 140 -6.43 -1.52 15.44
CA GLU A 140 -7.09 -0.92 14.28
C GLU A 140 -6.67 0.54 14.02
N ALA A 141 -6.28 1.26 15.04
CA ALA A 141 -5.74 2.62 14.90
C ALA A 141 -4.40 2.68 14.14
N ASN A 142 -3.66 1.57 14.09
CA ASN A 142 -2.34 1.53 13.46
C ASN A 142 -2.35 0.99 12.03
N PHE A 143 -3.50 0.57 11.49
CA PHE A 143 -3.62 0.20 10.08
C PHE A 143 -4.94 0.68 9.47
N ALA A 144 -4.92 0.95 8.18
CA ALA A 144 -6.08 1.37 7.43
C ALA A 144 -6.06 0.80 6.01
N VAL A 145 -7.22 0.33 5.53
CA VAL A 145 -7.42 0.08 4.11
C VAL A 145 -7.53 1.44 3.41
N ASP A 146 -6.63 1.69 2.44
CA ASP A 146 -6.55 2.95 1.74
C ASP A 146 -6.35 2.73 0.23
N LEU A 147 -7.41 2.96 -0.53
CA LEU A 147 -7.42 2.74 -1.98
C LEU A 147 -6.59 3.77 -2.76
N THR A 148 -6.15 4.85 -2.12
CA THR A 148 -5.26 5.83 -2.74
C THR A 148 -3.83 5.32 -2.88
N ILE A 149 -3.45 4.25 -2.14
CA ILE A 149 -2.17 3.59 -2.34
C ILE A 149 -2.22 2.81 -3.66
N ALA A 150 -1.91 3.51 -4.72
CA ALA A 150 -1.77 2.96 -6.05
C ALA A 150 -0.30 2.70 -6.40
N ARG A 151 0.61 3.32 -5.62
CA ARG A 151 2.04 3.32 -5.82
C ARG A 151 2.68 2.00 -5.41
N GLY A 152 3.76 1.76 -5.97
CA GLY A 152 4.72 0.70 -5.78
C GLY A 152 5.50 0.57 -7.05
N LEU A 153 6.63 -0.08 -6.99
CA LEU A 153 7.35 -0.47 -8.19
C LEU A 153 6.41 -1.32 -9.06
N ASP A 154 6.54 -1.21 -10.37
CA ASP A 154 5.61 -1.84 -11.32
C ASP A 154 5.52 -3.38 -11.16
N TYR A 155 6.46 -3.97 -10.43
CA TYR A 155 6.51 -5.41 -10.16
C TYR A 155 5.56 -5.89 -9.04
N TYR A 156 4.92 -5.02 -8.26
CA TYR A 156 3.95 -5.48 -7.25
C TYR A 156 2.69 -6.03 -7.90
N THR A 157 2.25 -7.20 -7.42
CA THR A 157 1.16 -7.99 -8.02
C THR A 157 -0.07 -8.13 -7.14
N GLY A 158 0.07 -7.88 -5.84
CA GLY A 158 -0.98 -8.07 -4.84
C GLY A 158 -1.02 -6.96 -3.80
N THR A 159 -0.95 -7.34 -2.53
CA THR A 159 -0.97 -6.41 -1.40
C THR A 159 0.18 -5.41 -1.47
N VAL A 160 -0.09 -4.16 -1.15
CA VAL A 160 0.88 -3.06 -1.06
C VAL A 160 0.70 -2.31 0.25
N TYR A 161 1.81 -1.79 0.78
CA TYR A 161 1.85 -1.11 2.08
C TYR A 161 2.58 0.21 2.01
N GLU A 162 2.09 1.18 2.80
CA GLU A 162 2.82 2.40 3.13
C GLU A 162 2.65 2.72 4.61
N THR A 163 3.74 3.06 5.27
CA THR A 163 3.72 3.51 6.66
C THR A 163 4.00 5.00 6.73
N LEU A 164 3.07 5.73 7.31
CA LEU A 164 3.11 7.18 7.45
C LEU A 164 3.08 7.56 8.92
N MET A 165 3.76 8.67 9.25
CA MET A 165 3.58 9.32 10.54
C MET A 165 2.34 10.21 10.48
N VAL A 166 1.39 9.99 11.38
CA VAL A 166 0.13 10.74 11.41
C VAL A 166 0.38 12.22 11.72
N ASP A 167 1.34 12.50 12.60
CA ASP A 167 1.69 13.85 13.04
C ASP A 167 2.66 14.56 12.08
N HIS A 168 3.25 13.84 11.11
CA HIS A 168 4.26 14.33 10.19
C HIS A 168 4.01 13.84 8.76
N PRO A 169 2.84 14.13 8.17
CA PRO A 169 2.49 13.65 6.84
C PRO A 169 3.42 14.16 5.73
N GLU A 170 4.08 15.32 5.95
CA GLU A 170 5.04 15.93 5.04
C GLU A 170 6.29 15.09 4.80
N ILE A 171 6.64 14.19 5.73
CA ILE A 171 7.79 13.30 5.61
C ILE A 171 7.53 12.22 4.53
N GLY A 172 6.25 11.89 4.32
CA GLY A 172 5.82 10.82 3.44
C GLY A 172 6.09 9.44 4.03
N SER A 173 6.05 8.41 3.18
CA SER A 173 6.19 7.03 3.63
C SER A 173 7.58 6.75 4.22
N ILE A 174 7.63 6.28 5.46
CA ILE A 174 8.86 5.88 6.17
C ILE A 174 9.20 4.40 5.97
N CYS A 175 8.22 3.60 5.58
CA CYS A 175 8.38 2.18 5.25
C CYS A 175 7.34 1.81 4.20
N SER A 176 7.73 1.10 3.17
CA SER A 176 6.83 0.67 2.11
C SER A 176 7.23 -0.70 1.56
N GLY A 177 6.29 -1.36 0.92
CA GLY A 177 6.51 -2.65 0.31
C GLY A 177 5.25 -3.26 -0.28
N GLY A 178 5.30 -4.55 -0.56
CA GLY A 178 4.17 -5.30 -1.11
C GLY A 178 4.55 -6.68 -1.60
N ARG A 179 3.55 -7.37 -2.17
CA ARG A 179 3.69 -8.68 -2.80
C ARG A 179 4.18 -8.53 -4.24
N TYR A 180 5.14 -9.37 -4.60
CA TYR A 180 5.67 -9.49 -5.95
C TYR A 180 5.77 -11.00 -6.29
N ASP A 181 5.03 -11.43 -7.29
CA ASP A 181 4.98 -12.85 -7.65
C ASP A 181 5.95 -13.20 -8.78
N ASN A 182 6.29 -12.24 -9.64
CA ASN A 182 7.00 -12.48 -10.89
C ASN A 182 8.41 -11.86 -10.94
N LEU A 183 8.90 -11.24 -9.87
CA LEU A 183 10.18 -10.53 -9.88
C LEU A 183 11.36 -11.46 -10.18
N ALA A 184 11.31 -12.70 -9.68
CA ALA A 184 12.38 -13.67 -9.86
C ALA A 184 12.48 -14.21 -11.30
N GLU A 185 11.43 -14.09 -12.12
CA GLU A 185 11.40 -14.57 -13.52
C GLU A 185 12.50 -13.94 -14.39
N TYR A 186 12.98 -12.75 -14.02
CA TYR A 186 14.13 -12.11 -14.69
C TYR A 186 15.45 -12.83 -14.48
N TYR A 187 15.54 -13.74 -13.50
CA TYR A 187 16.80 -14.35 -13.07
C TYR A 187 16.76 -15.88 -13.03
N THR A 188 15.57 -16.48 -13.02
CA THR A 188 15.39 -17.93 -12.87
C THR A 188 14.05 -18.38 -13.44
N ASP A 189 13.99 -19.64 -13.90
CA ASP A 189 12.74 -20.29 -14.32
C ASP A 189 11.88 -20.78 -13.14
N LYS A 190 12.35 -20.59 -11.91
CA LYS A 190 11.59 -20.96 -10.71
C LYS A 190 10.52 -19.91 -10.39
N VAL A 191 9.35 -20.38 -10.00
CA VAL A 191 8.29 -19.53 -9.46
C VAL A 191 8.61 -19.23 -7.99
N LEU A 192 9.05 -18.02 -7.72
CA LEU A 192 9.47 -17.56 -6.39
C LEU A 192 8.69 -16.31 -5.99
N PRO A 193 7.39 -16.46 -5.61
CA PRO A 193 6.61 -15.33 -5.12
C PRO A 193 7.20 -14.80 -3.82
N GLY A 194 7.13 -13.50 -3.65
CA GLY A 194 7.64 -12.83 -2.47
C GLY A 194 6.73 -11.73 -1.96
N VAL A 195 6.87 -11.40 -0.70
CA VAL A 195 6.31 -10.21 -0.07
C VAL A 195 7.34 -9.61 0.87
N GLY A 196 7.51 -8.30 0.81
CA GLY A 196 8.53 -7.68 1.64
C GLY A 196 8.38 -6.17 1.77
N ILE A 197 9.25 -5.59 2.60
CA ILE A 197 9.28 -4.16 2.90
C ILE A 197 10.70 -3.61 2.89
N SER A 198 10.77 -2.31 2.63
CA SER A 198 11.98 -1.51 2.82
C SER A 198 11.69 -0.35 3.77
N ILE A 199 12.57 -0.15 4.75
CA ILE A 199 12.52 0.97 5.68
C ILE A 199 13.42 2.07 5.16
N GLY A 200 12.88 3.27 5.01
CA GLY A 200 13.64 4.47 4.67
C GLY A 200 14.43 4.98 5.87
N VAL A 201 15.63 4.45 6.09
CA VAL A 201 16.42 4.74 7.29
C VAL A 201 16.64 6.25 7.49
N THR A 202 16.92 7.01 6.44
CA THR A 202 17.08 8.46 6.52
C THR A 202 15.82 9.17 7.01
N ARG A 203 14.65 8.75 6.50
CA ARG A 203 13.36 9.32 6.93
C ARG A 203 13.02 8.90 8.36
N LEU A 204 13.24 7.64 8.70
CA LEU A 204 13.05 7.15 10.07
C LEU A 204 13.94 7.91 11.05
N PHE A 205 15.21 8.10 10.72
CA PHE A 205 16.15 8.86 11.55
C PHE A 205 15.67 10.31 11.75
N TYR A 206 15.18 10.96 10.70
CA TYR A 206 14.60 12.30 10.79
C TYR A 206 13.41 12.34 11.75
N VAL A 207 12.48 11.36 11.66
CA VAL A 207 11.34 11.24 12.60
C VAL A 207 11.83 11.09 14.04
N LEU A 208 12.81 10.21 14.29
CA LEU A 208 13.36 9.99 15.63
C LEU A 208 14.00 11.27 16.20
N GLN A 209 14.64 12.06 15.35
CA GLN A 209 15.23 13.34 15.73
C GLN A 209 14.14 14.37 16.08
N GLU A 210 13.13 14.55 15.22
CA GLU A 210 12.00 15.46 15.46
C GLU A 210 11.25 15.12 16.75
N GLN A 211 11.07 13.84 17.03
CA GLN A 211 10.43 13.35 18.26
C GLN A 211 11.36 13.34 19.48
N LYS A 212 12.60 13.82 19.34
CA LYS A 212 13.63 13.86 20.42
C LYS A 212 13.89 12.49 21.06
N MET A 213 13.84 11.45 20.24
CA MET A 213 14.04 10.05 20.70
C MET A 213 15.51 9.62 20.58
N LEU A 214 16.35 10.42 19.96
CA LEU A 214 17.79 10.14 19.83
C LEU A 214 18.52 10.52 21.13
N ASN A 215 19.46 9.66 21.51
CA ASN A 215 20.38 9.97 22.62
C ASN A 215 21.47 10.92 22.13
N GLU A 216 21.31 12.22 22.38
CA GLU A 216 22.25 13.26 21.95
C GLU A 216 23.63 13.13 22.61
N ASN A 217 23.73 12.39 23.72
CA ASN A 217 24.98 12.14 24.42
C ASN A 217 25.68 10.84 24.01
N ALA A 218 25.13 10.10 23.06
CA ALA A 218 25.78 8.89 22.57
C ALA A 218 27.01 9.25 21.74
N ASN A 219 28.13 8.61 22.05
CA ASN A 219 29.31 8.69 21.17
C ASN A 219 28.98 7.98 19.86
N THR A 220 28.91 8.75 18.78
CA THR A 220 28.57 8.26 17.43
C THR A 220 29.80 7.98 16.57
N ALA A 221 31.01 8.21 17.10
CA ALA A 221 32.24 7.89 16.37
C ALA A 221 32.40 6.37 16.28
N PRO A 222 32.60 5.79 15.08
CA PRO A 222 32.75 4.35 14.91
C PRO A 222 34.11 3.83 15.44
N ALA A 223 35.07 4.69 15.70
CA ALA A 223 36.35 4.39 16.31
C ALA A 223 36.93 5.66 16.99
N ASP A 224 37.70 5.44 18.01
CA ASP A 224 38.55 6.49 18.60
C ASP A 224 39.74 6.80 17.70
#